data_c65db7adee4f5483b2c7b92ccbb42732
#
_entry.id   c65db7adee4f5483b2c7b92ccbb42732
#
_cell.length_a   1.000
_cell.length_b   1.000
_cell.length_c   1.000
_cell.angle_alpha   90.00
_cell.angle_beta   90.00
_cell.angle_gamma   90.00
#
_symmetry.space_group_name_H-M   'P 1'
#
loop_
_entity.id
_entity.type
_entity.pdbx_description
1 polymer ?
#
loop_
_entity_poly.entity_id
_entity_poly.type
_entity_poly.pdbx_seq_one_letter_code
_entity_poly.pdbx_strand_id
1 'polypeptide(L)'
;MDVMQRLSRWASLSEPGLISFLFQTLLGLVLVLLFWLVDGALDYLLFGGNSFTSVLFAPDSYKDLALALFLVCGMLLYSRRAHRNESSLEKALQAALEEAQKERIKMEGIFEALGEAVSIQDPELRVLYQNPAHQRMTGENTGRYCYEAYRKQSEVCPGCHIVASFQDDKVHRAELGPEFSATGGWVELIGSSLKRSDGTPLYGIEIVRDITARKLAEQETAALNAALTHKASELQQVNQELEAFCHAISHDMRAPLTRVYSSAQELRGYREQLDDNGRFFVDLVHDGCIQMESLLDSLMVLCRVTEVEISCTTFDLVPAAQEIAAQLRQDQSGAPVSFITPERLPVYGDPQLLRVVLENLLSNAWKYSNKVAAPVVELGVLTTEQGESAVFIRDNGAGFDGTRAGQLFQPFKRLHTFREFPGTGLGLATVRRIVRRHNGRVWGESEPGRGATFYFTLPG
;
A
#
# COMPACT_ATOMS: atom_id res chain seq x y z
N MET A 1 -63.48 6.66 -55.99
CA MET A 1 -62.76 6.32 -54.74
C MET A 1 -61.26 6.41 -54.88
N ASP A 2 -60.72 6.52 -56.08
CA ASP A 2 -59.21 6.41 -56.35
C ASP A 2 -58.46 7.77 -56.33
N VAL A 3 -59.17 8.91 -56.60
CA VAL A 3 -58.56 10.25 -56.63
C VAL A 3 -58.27 10.79 -55.21
N MET A 4 -59.16 10.54 -54.26
CA MET A 4 -59.03 10.99 -52.88
C MET A 4 -57.93 10.19 -52.08
N GLN A 5 -57.77 8.90 -52.40
CA GLN A 5 -56.70 8.11 -51.83
C GLN A 5 -55.32 8.48 -52.39
N ARG A 6 -55.25 8.90 -53.65
CA ARG A 6 -54.01 9.43 -54.24
C ARG A 6 -53.66 10.80 -53.67
N LEU A 7 -54.62 11.66 -53.45
CA LEU A 7 -54.40 12.96 -52.83
C LEU A 7 -54.01 12.85 -51.36
N SER A 8 -54.58 11.90 -50.58
CA SER A 8 -54.18 11.66 -49.19
C SER A 8 -52.76 11.07 -49.09
N ARG A 9 -52.33 10.21 -50.01
CA ARG A 9 -50.93 9.74 -50.08
C ARG A 9 -49.96 10.84 -50.52
N TRP A 10 -50.40 11.78 -51.38
CA TRP A 10 -49.59 12.94 -51.74
C TRP A 10 -49.43 13.94 -50.60
N ALA A 11 -50.50 14.14 -49.81
CA ALA A 11 -50.47 15.00 -48.63
C ALA A 11 -49.64 14.47 -47.49
N SER A 12 -49.44 13.14 -47.39
CA SER A 12 -48.61 12.52 -46.36
C SER A 12 -47.10 12.45 -46.73
N LEU A 13 -46.75 12.74 -47.98
CA LEU A 13 -45.38 12.74 -48.54
C LEU A 13 -44.80 14.13 -48.77
N SER A 14 -45.63 15.17 -48.69
CA SER A 14 -45.21 16.56 -48.91
C SER A 14 -44.98 17.24 -47.56
N GLU A 15 -43.78 17.82 -47.39
CA GLU A 15 -43.51 18.69 -46.25
C GLU A 15 -44.62 19.72 -46.07
N PRO A 16 -45.14 19.96 -44.83
CA PRO A 16 -46.24 20.90 -44.58
C PRO A 16 -46.00 22.28 -45.21
N GLY A 17 -44.75 22.70 -45.31
CA GLY A 17 -44.33 23.94 -45.99
C GLY A 17 -44.58 23.99 -47.49
N LEU A 18 -44.56 22.87 -48.17
CA LEU A 18 -44.78 22.85 -49.63
C LEU A 18 -46.25 23.03 -50.00
N ILE A 19 -47.15 22.43 -49.23
CA ILE A 19 -48.59 22.57 -49.43
C ILE A 19 -49.06 24.00 -49.14
N SER A 20 -48.58 24.59 -48.01
CA SER A 20 -48.84 25.98 -47.66
C SER A 20 -48.29 26.93 -48.72
N PHE A 21 -47.13 26.70 -49.24
CA PHE A 21 -46.50 27.48 -50.34
C PHE A 21 -47.29 27.39 -51.62
N LEU A 22 -47.70 26.19 -52.03
CA LEU A 22 -48.53 26.03 -53.26
C LEU A 22 -49.89 26.68 -53.12
N PHE A 23 -50.49 26.61 -51.94
CA PHE A 23 -51.78 27.26 -51.66
C PHE A 23 -51.64 28.79 -51.69
N GLN A 24 -50.63 29.36 -51.07
CA GLN A 24 -50.33 30.79 -51.07
C GLN A 24 -50.05 31.33 -52.48
N THR A 25 -49.25 30.56 -53.31
CA THR A 25 -48.98 30.90 -54.71
C THR A 25 -50.27 30.90 -55.56
N LEU A 26 -51.06 29.86 -55.38
CA LEU A 26 -52.34 29.73 -56.15
C LEU A 26 -53.32 30.85 -55.75
N LEU A 27 -53.45 31.14 -54.44
CA LEU A 27 -54.28 32.20 -53.94
C LEU A 27 -53.78 33.56 -54.40
N GLY A 28 -52.51 33.84 -54.42
CA GLY A 28 -51.91 35.06 -54.94
C GLY A 28 -52.18 35.24 -56.41
N LEU A 29 -52.03 34.19 -57.25
CA LEU A 29 -52.36 34.23 -58.70
C LEU A 29 -53.79 34.46 -58.95
N VAL A 30 -54.68 33.83 -58.15
CA VAL A 30 -56.15 34.04 -58.25
C VAL A 30 -56.53 35.48 -57.88
N LEU A 31 -55.95 36.04 -56.84
CA LEU A 31 -56.15 37.43 -56.41
C LEU A 31 -55.68 38.43 -57.46
N VAL A 32 -54.51 38.18 -58.08
CA VAL A 32 -54.02 39.04 -59.17
C VAL A 32 -54.91 38.99 -60.38
N LEU A 33 -55.33 37.80 -60.73
CA LEU A 33 -56.28 37.64 -61.84
C LEU A 33 -57.64 38.30 -61.58
N LEU A 34 -58.19 38.17 -60.35
CA LEU A 34 -59.44 38.83 -59.93
C LEU A 34 -59.30 40.35 -59.93
N PHE A 35 -58.17 40.87 -59.38
CA PHE A 35 -57.86 42.31 -59.38
C PHE A 35 -57.85 42.85 -60.83
N TRP A 36 -57.13 42.19 -61.72
CA TRP A 36 -57.04 42.59 -63.14
C TRP A 36 -58.37 42.51 -63.87
N LEU A 37 -59.19 41.49 -63.59
CA LEU A 37 -60.55 41.40 -64.17
C LEU A 37 -61.45 42.48 -63.61
N VAL A 38 -61.42 42.82 -62.32
CA VAL A 38 -62.21 43.86 -61.69
C VAL A 38 -61.82 45.25 -62.21
N ASP A 39 -60.47 45.48 -62.33
CA ASP A 39 -59.95 46.73 -62.83
C ASP A 39 -60.34 46.93 -64.28
N GLY A 40 -60.23 45.95 -65.17
CA GLY A 40 -60.71 45.99 -66.54
C GLY A 40 -62.20 46.14 -66.66
N ALA A 41 -63.02 45.56 -65.72
CA ALA A 41 -64.46 45.72 -65.70
C ALA A 41 -64.87 47.15 -65.20
N LEU A 42 -64.12 47.72 -64.28
CA LEU A 42 -64.36 49.08 -63.78
C LEU A 42 -64.02 50.10 -64.81
N ASP A 43 -62.91 49.95 -65.58
CA ASP A 43 -62.56 50.81 -66.69
C ASP A 43 -63.61 50.73 -67.82
N TYR A 44 -64.11 49.53 -68.12
CA TYR A 44 -65.17 49.35 -69.11
C TYR A 44 -66.46 50.05 -68.68
N LEU A 45 -66.88 49.97 -67.38
CA LEU A 45 -68.04 50.58 -66.83
C LEU A 45 -67.98 52.13 -66.70
N LEU A 46 -66.81 52.65 -66.35
CA LEU A 46 -66.61 54.10 -66.11
C LEU A 46 -66.33 54.89 -67.36
N PHE A 47 -65.68 54.33 -68.38
CA PHE A 47 -65.28 55.10 -69.56
C PHE A 47 -65.95 54.72 -70.86
N GLY A 48 -66.94 53.81 -70.81
CA GLY A 48 -67.85 53.59 -71.91
C GLY A 48 -67.22 53.18 -73.24
N GLY A 49 -66.17 52.43 -73.19
CA GLY A 49 -65.34 52.07 -74.33
C GLY A 49 -65.81 50.89 -75.13
N ASN A 50 -65.22 50.66 -76.20
CA ASN A 50 -65.37 49.52 -77.13
C ASN A 50 -65.29 48.19 -76.40
N SER A 51 -65.52 47.07 -76.90
CA SER A 51 -65.55 45.75 -76.32
C SER A 51 -64.70 45.58 -75.01
N PHE A 52 -65.17 44.92 -73.95
CA PHE A 52 -64.46 44.57 -72.66
C PHE A 52 -63.08 43.97 -72.87
N THR A 53 -62.94 43.17 -73.91
CA THR A 53 -61.66 42.59 -74.33
C THR A 53 -60.61 43.61 -74.77
N SER A 54 -60.99 44.74 -75.40
CA SER A 54 -60.08 45.79 -75.83
C SER A 54 -59.50 46.60 -74.64
N VAL A 55 -60.31 46.75 -73.58
CA VAL A 55 -59.87 47.39 -72.36
C VAL A 55 -58.97 46.46 -71.55
N LEU A 56 -59.29 45.19 -71.50
CA LEU A 56 -58.46 44.18 -70.76
C LEU A 56 -57.07 43.96 -71.38
N PHE A 57 -57.00 44.19 -72.71
CA PHE A 57 -55.69 44.04 -73.42
C PHE A 57 -55.07 45.38 -73.84
N ALA A 58 -55.45 46.46 -73.15
CA ALA A 58 -54.82 47.76 -73.34
C ALA A 58 -53.40 47.78 -72.81
N PRO A 59 -52.44 48.52 -73.45
CA PRO A 59 -51.00 48.52 -73.04
C PRO A 59 -50.78 48.91 -71.57
N ASP A 60 -51.65 49.73 -70.98
CA ASP A 60 -51.48 50.14 -69.56
C ASP A 60 -51.97 49.05 -68.60
N SER A 61 -52.92 48.20 -68.96
CA SER A 61 -53.35 47.07 -68.11
C SER A 61 -52.29 46.02 -67.95
N TYR A 62 -51.29 45.88 -68.85
CA TYR A 62 -50.16 45.00 -68.70
C TYR A 62 -49.14 45.48 -67.66
N LYS A 63 -49.06 46.80 -67.44
CA LYS A 63 -48.19 47.39 -66.40
C LYS A 63 -48.67 47.01 -65.02
N ASP A 64 -49.98 47.10 -64.77
CA ASP A 64 -50.57 46.76 -63.48
C ASP A 64 -50.48 45.26 -63.17
N LEU A 65 -50.69 44.43 -64.19
CA LEU A 65 -50.47 42.98 -64.09
C LEU A 65 -49.03 42.64 -63.80
N ALA A 66 -48.08 43.31 -64.46
CA ALA A 66 -46.64 43.08 -64.24
C ALA A 66 -46.25 43.54 -62.79
N LEU A 67 -46.78 44.66 -62.30
CA LEU A 67 -46.51 45.13 -60.94
C LEU A 67 -47.10 44.16 -59.88
N ALA A 68 -48.27 43.67 -60.10
CA ALA A 68 -48.91 42.70 -59.18
C ALA A 68 -48.15 41.38 -59.16
N LEU A 69 -47.72 40.88 -60.34
CA LEU A 69 -46.89 39.68 -60.41
C LEU A 69 -45.51 39.87 -59.68
N PHE A 70 -44.93 41.07 -59.83
CA PHE A 70 -43.64 41.38 -59.14
C PHE A 70 -43.84 41.41 -57.61
N LEU A 71 -44.93 42.01 -57.10
CA LEU A 71 -45.26 42.02 -55.68
C LEU A 71 -45.51 40.61 -55.15
N VAL A 72 -46.26 39.77 -55.88
CA VAL A 72 -46.50 38.37 -55.47
C VAL A 72 -45.18 37.58 -55.44
N CYS A 73 -44.32 37.72 -56.47
CA CYS A 73 -43.00 37.10 -56.47
C CYS A 73 -42.14 37.57 -55.31
N GLY A 74 -42.14 38.88 -55.00
CA GLY A 74 -41.41 39.43 -53.85
C GLY A 74 -41.90 38.85 -52.52
N MET A 75 -43.24 38.75 -52.35
CA MET A 75 -43.85 38.19 -51.17
C MET A 75 -43.54 36.69 -50.99
N LEU A 76 -43.53 35.94 -52.08
CA LEU A 76 -43.14 34.53 -52.11
C LEU A 76 -41.66 34.29 -51.76
N LEU A 77 -40.78 35.12 -52.32
CA LEU A 77 -39.35 35.08 -52.00
C LEU A 77 -39.10 35.43 -50.52
N TYR A 78 -39.79 36.44 -50.00
CA TYR A 78 -39.72 36.83 -48.58
C TYR A 78 -40.24 35.71 -47.68
N SER A 79 -41.40 35.14 -47.97
CA SER A 79 -41.97 34.01 -47.20
C SER A 79 -41.03 32.79 -47.21
N ARG A 80 -40.45 32.43 -48.36
CA ARG A 80 -39.43 31.36 -48.44
C ARG A 80 -38.20 31.65 -47.60
N ARG A 81 -37.74 32.90 -47.61
CA ARG A 81 -36.56 33.29 -46.82
C ARG A 81 -36.88 33.26 -45.33
N ALA A 82 -38.03 33.76 -44.91
CA ALA A 82 -38.48 33.72 -43.53
C ALA A 82 -38.58 32.26 -43.00
N HIS A 83 -39.21 31.37 -43.77
CA HIS A 83 -39.37 29.96 -43.38
C HIS A 83 -38.05 29.19 -43.32
N ARG A 84 -37.11 29.50 -44.24
CA ARG A 84 -35.74 28.95 -44.15
C ARG A 84 -35.00 29.40 -42.91
N ASN A 85 -35.12 30.69 -42.55
CA ASN A 85 -34.46 31.23 -41.34
C ASN A 85 -35.04 30.61 -40.07
N GLU A 86 -36.36 30.44 -39.99
CA GLU A 86 -37.03 29.79 -38.86
C GLU A 86 -36.59 28.33 -38.69
N SER A 87 -36.62 27.53 -39.77
CA SER A 87 -36.17 26.13 -39.70
C SER A 87 -34.68 25.97 -39.42
N SER A 88 -33.84 26.93 -39.82
CA SER A 88 -32.40 26.92 -39.49
C SER A 88 -32.16 27.25 -38.01
N LEU A 89 -32.96 28.18 -37.45
CA LEU A 89 -32.87 28.53 -36.05
C LEU A 89 -33.37 27.38 -35.15
N GLU A 90 -34.49 26.73 -35.52
CA GLU A 90 -34.97 25.54 -34.80
C GLU A 90 -33.95 24.42 -34.80
N LYS A 91 -33.30 24.12 -35.95
CA LYS A 91 -32.23 23.11 -36.02
C LYS A 91 -31.01 23.47 -35.18
N ALA A 92 -30.63 24.75 -35.20
CA ALA A 92 -29.50 25.22 -34.36
C ALA A 92 -29.82 25.12 -32.86
N LEU A 93 -31.05 25.49 -32.48
CA LEU A 93 -31.52 25.37 -31.09
C LEU A 93 -31.55 23.91 -30.63
N GLN A 94 -32.09 23.03 -31.49
CA GLN A 94 -32.17 21.61 -31.19
C GLN A 94 -30.78 20.97 -31.06
N ALA A 95 -29.83 21.31 -31.94
CA ALA A 95 -28.45 20.85 -31.88
C ALA A 95 -27.73 21.35 -30.59
N ALA A 96 -27.98 22.62 -30.21
CA ALA A 96 -27.44 23.17 -28.97
C ALA A 96 -28.02 22.48 -27.72
N LEU A 97 -29.31 22.14 -27.75
CA LEU A 97 -29.99 21.42 -26.65
C LEU A 97 -29.47 19.98 -26.52
N GLU A 98 -29.26 19.28 -27.64
CA GLU A 98 -28.68 17.93 -27.67
C GLU A 98 -27.23 17.93 -27.15
N GLU A 99 -26.42 18.93 -27.52
CA GLU A 99 -25.05 19.06 -27.05
C GLU A 99 -25.01 19.35 -25.53
N ALA A 100 -25.86 20.27 -25.04
CA ALA A 100 -25.98 20.55 -23.62
C ALA A 100 -26.42 19.32 -22.80
N GLN A 101 -27.36 18.52 -23.35
CA GLN A 101 -27.78 17.27 -22.73
C GLN A 101 -26.67 16.23 -22.68
N LYS A 102 -25.88 16.08 -23.75
CA LYS A 102 -24.72 15.17 -23.78
C LYS A 102 -23.68 15.57 -22.76
N GLU A 103 -23.32 16.86 -22.68
CA GLU A 103 -22.37 17.36 -21.69
C GLU A 103 -22.89 17.13 -20.26
N ARG A 104 -24.18 17.34 -19.99
CA ARG A 104 -24.77 17.04 -18.70
C ARG A 104 -24.69 15.57 -18.33
N ILE A 105 -25.08 14.65 -19.22
CA ILE A 105 -25.02 13.20 -18.99
C ILE A 105 -23.56 12.76 -18.74
N LYS A 106 -22.62 13.32 -19.51
CA LYS A 106 -21.19 13.04 -19.32
C LYS A 106 -20.69 13.47 -17.94
N MET A 107 -21.06 14.66 -17.49
CA MET A 107 -20.70 15.16 -16.16
C MET A 107 -21.33 14.32 -15.03
N GLU A 108 -22.62 14.00 -15.16
CA GLU A 108 -23.32 13.13 -14.20
C GLU A 108 -22.65 11.73 -14.13
N GLY A 109 -22.29 11.15 -15.28
CA GLY A 109 -21.61 9.86 -15.32
C GLY A 109 -20.21 9.89 -14.68
N ILE A 110 -19.46 10.99 -14.85
CA ILE A 110 -18.14 11.16 -14.19
C ILE A 110 -18.32 11.23 -12.67
N PHE A 111 -19.25 12.03 -12.18
CA PHE A 111 -19.51 12.15 -10.74
C PHE A 111 -20.00 10.85 -10.11
N GLU A 112 -20.79 10.06 -10.85
CA GLU A 112 -21.28 8.77 -10.36
C GLU A 112 -20.14 7.71 -10.35
N ALA A 113 -19.30 7.71 -11.36
CA ALA A 113 -18.14 6.79 -11.43
C ALA A 113 -17.09 7.05 -10.35
N LEU A 114 -16.92 8.31 -9.93
CA LEU A 114 -16.02 8.67 -8.82
C LEU A 114 -16.56 8.26 -7.45
N GLY A 115 -17.86 7.98 -7.32
CA GLY A 115 -18.53 7.61 -6.07
C GLY A 115 -18.57 8.71 -5.01
N GLU A 116 -18.13 9.93 -5.37
CA GLU A 116 -18.09 11.07 -4.47
C GLU A 116 -19.41 11.83 -4.46
N ALA A 117 -19.81 12.30 -3.29
CA ALA A 117 -20.99 13.13 -3.16
C ALA A 117 -20.64 14.58 -3.52
N VAL A 118 -21.39 15.19 -4.48
CA VAL A 118 -21.14 16.54 -4.97
C VAL A 118 -22.39 17.37 -4.81
N SER A 119 -22.25 18.58 -4.25
CA SER A 119 -23.28 19.60 -4.25
C SER A 119 -22.75 20.94 -4.77
N ILE A 120 -23.64 21.72 -5.37
CA ILE A 120 -23.32 23.05 -5.91
C ILE A 120 -24.26 24.06 -5.22
N GLN A 121 -23.68 25.15 -4.72
CA GLN A 121 -24.40 26.22 -4.05
C GLN A 121 -24.21 27.55 -4.78
N ASP A 122 -25.21 28.44 -4.66
CA ASP A 122 -25.05 29.84 -5.04
C ASP A 122 -24.17 30.63 -4.02
N PRO A 123 -23.84 31.91 -4.31
CA PRO A 123 -23.06 32.73 -3.36
C PRO A 123 -23.80 32.98 -2.02
N GLU A 124 -25.09 32.83 -1.98
CA GLU A 124 -25.96 32.90 -0.79
C GLU A 124 -26.03 31.58 -0.03
N LEU A 125 -25.27 30.52 -0.51
CA LEU A 125 -25.21 29.20 0.06
C LEU A 125 -26.51 28.36 -0.05
N ARG A 126 -27.37 28.67 -1.05
CA ARG A 126 -28.47 27.80 -1.39
C ARG A 126 -28.04 26.68 -2.28
N VAL A 127 -28.48 25.48 -2.00
CA VAL A 127 -28.16 24.28 -2.80
C VAL A 127 -28.90 24.38 -4.15
N LEU A 128 -28.12 24.46 -5.21
CA LEU A 128 -28.63 24.49 -6.60
C LEU A 128 -28.67 23.09 -7.21
N TYR A 129 -27.72 22.24 -6.83
CA TYR A 129 -27.58 20.90 -7.39
C TYR A 129 -27.00 19.94 -6.36
N GLN A 130 -27.45 18.71 -6.41
CA GLN A 130 -26.88 17.54 -5.71
C GLN A 130 -26.83 16.39 -6.69
N ASN A 131 -25.67 15.72 -6.79
CA ASN A 131 -25.61 14.48 -7.54
C ASN A 131 -26.30 13.32 -6.77
N PRO A 132 -26.62 12.19 -7.42
CA PRO A 132 -27.29 11.06 -6.76
C PRO A 132 -26.55 10.54 -5.52
N ALA A 133 -25.20 10.59 -5.50
CA ALA A 133 -24.42 10.19 -4.34
C ALA A 133 -24.67 11.11 -3.14
N HIS A 134 -24.70 12.43 -3.35
CA HIS A 134 -24.98 13.40 -2.29
C HIS A 134 -26.42 13.29 -1.77
N GLN A 135 -27.39 13.07 -2.69
CA GLN A 135 -28.80 12.85 -2.30
C GLN A 135 -28.96 11.58 -1.43
N ARG A 136 -28.22 10.50 -1.73
CA ARG A 136 -28.23 9.29 -0.89
C ARG A 136 -27.69 9.55 0.52
N MET A 137 -26.72 10.48 0.65
CA MET A 137 -26.11 10.81 1.95
C MET A 137 -26.97 11.72 2.80
N THR A 138 -27.59 12.74 2.20
CA THR A 138 -28.20 13.86 2.93
C THR A 138 -29.69 14.07 2.63
N GLY A 139 -30.26 13.34 1.68
CA GLY A 139 -31.59 13.58 1.13
C GLY A 139 -31.60 14.69 0.08
N GLU A 140 -32.75 14.90 -0.55
CA GLU A 140 -33.00 15.99 -1.50
C GLU A 140 -33.11 17.33 -0.76
N ASN A 141 -32.22 18.27 -1.07
CA ASN A 141 -32.14 19.56 -0.38
C ASN A 141 -32.02 20.76 -1.33
N THR A 142 -32.33 20.59 -2.61
CA THR A 142 -32.29 21.66 -3.61
C THR A 142 -33.19 22.85 -3.18
N GLY A 143 -32.66 24.05 -3.27
CA GLY A 143 -33.32 25.29 -2.88
C GLY A 143 -33.20 25.68 -1.41
N ARG A 144 -32.72 24.80 -0.53
CA ARG A 144 -32.50 25.09 0.89
C ARG A 144 -31.08 25.63 1.12
N TYR A 145 -30.85 26.30 2.24
CA TYR A 145 -29.53 26.71 2.65
C TYR A 145 -28.71 25.49 3.08
N CYS A 146 -27.43 25.37 2.64
CA CYS A 146 -26.58 24.22 2.92
C CYS A 146 -26.33 24.03 4.42
N TYR A 147 -26.16 25.10 5.19
CA TYR A 147 -25.96 25.04 6.64
C TYR A 147 -27.20 24.54 7.40
N GLU A 148 -28.42 24.84 6.91
CA GLU A 148 -29.67 24.30 7.47
C GLU A 148 -29.82 22.81 7.09
N ALA A 149 -29.66 22.52 5.79
CA ALA A 149 -29.89 21.19 5.23
C ALA A 149 -28.91 20.14 5.74
N TYR A 150 -27.62 20.46 5.75
CA TYR A 150 -26.55 19.50 6.04
C TYR A 150 -26.07 19.55 7.49
N ARG A 151 -26.11 20.74 8.12
CA ARG A 151 -25.59 20.98 9.46
C ARG A 151 -26.65 21.25 10.52
N LYS A 152 -27.90 21.42 10.11
CA LYS A 152 -29.04 21.80 10.97
C LYS A 152 -28.76 23.06 11.79
N GLN A 153 -28.02 24.01 11.21
CA GLN A 153 -27.68 25.30 11.82
C GLN A 153 -28.56 26.39 11.23
N SER A 154 -28.83 27.45 12.02
CA SER A 154 -29.58 28.63 11.58
C SER A 154 -28.71 29.69 10.90
N GLU A 155 -27.38 29.54 10.98
CA GLU A 155 -26.42 30.50 10.48
C GLU A 155 -25.33 29.78 9.70
N VAL A 156 -24.54 30.54 8.92
CA VAL A 156 -23.40 30.04 8.16
C VAL A 156 -22.40 29.35 9.09
N CYS A 157 -21.93 28.17 8.71
CA CYS A 157 -21.00 27.38 9.51
C CYS A 157 -19.73 28.16 9.82
N PRO A 158 -19.25 28.20 11.07
CA PRO A 158 -17.96 28.79 11.39
C PRO A 158 -16.84 28.10 10.59
N GLY A 159 -16.01 28.91 9.91
CA GLY A 159 -14.92 28.36 9.07
C GLY A 159 -15.41 27.63 7.82
N CYS A 160 -16.55 28.02 7.25
CA CYS A 160 -17.12 27.39 6.06
C CYS A 160 -16.11 27.39 4.90
N HIS A 161 -15.78 26.19 4.43
CA HIS A 161 -14.81 25.95 3.34
C HIS A 161 -15.28 26.53 2.00
N ILE A 162 -16.60 26.64 1.76
CA ILE A 162 -17.16 27.28 0.57
C ILE A 162 -17.01 28.79 0.66
N VAL A 163 -17.33 29.41 1.81
CA VAL A 163 -17.16 30.85 2.02
C VAL A 163 -15.69 31.23 1.91
N ALA A 164 -14.80 30.44 2.48
CA ALA A 164 -13.37 30.66 2.36
C ALA A 164 -12.90 30.62 0.89
N SER A 165 -13.40 29.67 0.09
CA SER A 165 -13.06 29.59 -1.33
C SER A 165 -13.60 30.76 -2.16
N PHE A 166 -14.73 31.34 -1.78
CA PHE A 166 -15.23 32.56 -2.41
C PHE A 166 -14.30 33.78 -2.18
N GLN A 167 -13.64 33.80 -1.02
CA GLN A 167 -12.76 34.92 -0.65
C GLN A 167 -11.40 34.86 -1.34
N ASP A 168 -10.73 33.69 -1.33
CA ASP A 168 -9.32 33.57 -1.74
C ASP A 168 -9.09 32.73 -3.01
N ASP A 169 -10.17 32.19 -3.62
CA ASP A 169 -10.13 31.35 -4.84
C ASP A 169 -9.30 30.08 -4.71
N LYS A 170 -9.18 29.57 -3.51
CA LYS A 170 -8.46 28.33 -3.25
C LYS A 170 -9.40 27.18 -2.89
N VAL A 171 -8.88 25.97 -3.05
CA VAL A 171 -9.56 24.77 -2.57
C VAL A 171 -9.32 24.63 -1.07
N HIS A 172 -10.38 24.59 -0.29
CA HIS A 172 -10.35 24.39 1.14
C HIS A 172 -10.81 22.97 1.49
N ARG A 173 -10.15 22.36 2.48
CA ARG A 173 -10.48 21.02 2.96
C ARG A 173 -10.72 21.03 4.45
N ALA A 174 -11.68 20.23 4.91
CA ALA A 174 -11.95 20.01 6.31
C ALA A 174 -12.33 18.55 6.53
N GLU A 175 -11.81 17.94 7.57
CA GLU A 175 -12.25 16.62 8.03
C GLU A 175 -13.22 16.79 9.19
N LEU A 176 -14.32 16.06 9.15
CA LEU A 176 -15.36 16.09 10.18
C LEU A 176 -15.54 14.71 10.78
N GLY A 177 -15.62 14.68 12.11
CA GLY A 177 -15.95 13.48 12.87
C GLY A 177 -17.42 13.08 12.77
N PRO A 178 -17.75 11.89 13.28
CA PRO A 178 -19.10 11.33 13.25
C PRO A 178 -20.16 12.24 13.87
N GLU A 179 -19.81 13.02 14.86
CA GLU A 179 -20.70 13.95 15.56
C GLU A 179 -21.14 15.16 14.73
N PHE A 180 -20.37 15.49 13.69
CA PHE A 180 -20.64 16.61 12.78
C PHE A 180 -21.01 16.17 11.37
N SER A 181 -21.01 14.86 11.11
CA SER A 181 -21.31 14.28 9.81
C SER A 181 -22.80 13.87 9.72
N ALA A 182 -23.44 14.18 8.60
CA ALA A 182 -24.81 13.73 8.33
C ALA A 182 -24.93 12.19 8.24
N THR A 183 -23.83 11.49 7.98
CA THR A 183 -23.78 10.03 7.82
C THR A 183 -23.41 9.29 9.12
N GLY A 184 -23.00 9.99 10.18
CA GLY A 184 -22.48 9.39 11.40
C GLY A 184 -21.11 8.74 11.23
N GLY A 185 -20.42 8.97 10.10
CA GLY A 185 -19.04 8.53 9.82
C GLY A 185 -18.08 9.72 9.71
N TRP A 186 -16.81 9.44 9.45
CA TRP A 186 -15.84 10.48 9.14
C TRP A 186 -15.97 10.92 7.69
N VAL A 187 -16.06 12.22 7.44
CA VAL A 187 -16.13 12.78 6.10
C VAL A 187 -15.04 13.82 5.86
N GLU A 188 -14.49 13.84 4.66
CA GLU A 188 -13.66 14.93 4.14
C GLU A 188 -14.53 15.83 3.27
N LEU A 189 -14.57 17.11 3.60
CA LEU A 189 -15.22 18.14 2.81
C LEU A 189 -14.18 18.89 1.99
N ILE A 190 -14.42 19.05 0.71
CA ILE A 190 -13.56 19.79 -0.21
C ILE A 190 -14.44 20.88 -0.84
N GLY A 191 -14.15 22.13 -0.52
CA GLY A 191 -14.83 23.29 -1.07
C GLY A 191 -13.97 24.03 -2.09
N SER A 192 -14.58 24.37 -3.21
CA SER A 192 -13.97 25.21 -4.24
C SER A 192 -14.99 26.21 -4.78
N SER A 193 -14.52 27.28 -5.42
CA SER A 193 -15.36 28.27 -6.05
C SER A 193 -15.19 28.29 -7.56
N LEU A 194 -16.28 28.55 -8.27
CA LEU A 194 -16.28 28.94 -9.68
C LEU A 194 -16.67 30.42 -9.77
N LYS A 195 -15.89 31.21 -10.48
CA LYS A 195 -16.08 32.66 -10.63
C LYS A 195 -16.45 33.05 -12.06
N ARG A 196 -17.10 34.18 -12.20
CA ARG A 196 -17.31 34.86 -13.48
C ARG A 196 -16.00 35.45 -13.98
N SER A 197 -15.99 35.91 -15.22
CA SER A 197 -14.85 36.62 -15.84
C SER A 197 -14.48 37.93 -15.15
N ASP A 198 -15.41 38.52 -14.40
CA ASP A 198 -15.22 39.73 -13.59
C ASP A 198 -14.66 39.47 -12.18
N GLY A 199 -14.41 38.17 -11.83
CA GLY A 199 -13.90 37.76 -10.52
C GLY A 199 -14.99 37.56 -9.45
N THR A 200 -16.26 37.82 -9.74
CA THR A 200 -17.36 37.58 -8.78
C THR A 200 -17.65 36.10 -8.63
N PRO A 201 -17.93 35.59 -7.42
CA PRO A 201 -18.33 34.20 -7.22
C PRO A 201 -19.59 33.87 -8.01
N LEU A 202 -19.58 32.73 -8.72
CA LEU A 202 -20.72 32.22 -9.46
C LEU A 202 -21.33 31.04 -8.72
N TYR A 203 -20.52 30.07 -8.33
CA TYR A 203 -20.95 28.88 -7.61
C TYR A 203 -19.89 28.42 -6.60
N GLY A 204 -20.34 27.86 -5.49
CA GLY A 204 -19.54 27.03 -4.61
C GLY A 204 -19.75 25.55 -4.97
N ILE A 205 -18.68 24.79 -5.05
CA ILE A 205 -18.70 23.34 -5.30
C ILE A 205 -18.20 22.66 -4.05
N GLU A 206 -19.01 21.78 -3.48
CA GLU A 206 -18.66 20.96 -2.34
C GLU A 206 -18.58 19.49 -2.76
N ILE A 207 -17.47 18.84 -2.44
CA ILE A 207 -17.29 17.40 -2.56
C ILE A 207 -17.22 16.84 -1.15
N VAL A 208 -18.02 15.81 -0.89
CA VAL A 208 -18.04 15.08 0.39
C VAL A 208 -17.58 13.66 0.14
N ARG A 209 -16.48 13.30 0.79
CA ARG A 209 -15.88 11.96 0.70
C ARG A 209 -15.99 11.26 2.04
N ASP A 210 -16.52 10.04 2.06
CA ASP A 210 -16.46 9.18 3.24
C ASP A 210 -15.04 8.66 3.43
N ILE A 211 -14.45 9.01 4.57
CA ILE A 211 -13.11 8.61 4.98
C ILE A 211 -13.12 7.70 6.21
N THR A 212 -14.27 7.14 6.58
CA THR A 212 -14.44 6.32 7.78
C THR A 212 -13.51 5.12 7.78
N ALA A 213 -13.46 4.38 6.67
CA ALA A 213 -12.57 3.21 6.54
C ALA A 213 -11.08 3.59 6.69
N ARG A 214 -10.66 4.73 6.11
CA ARG A 214 -9.30 5.26 6.26
C ARG A 214 -8.99 5.60 7.72
N LYS A 215 -9.87 6.32 8.40
CA LYS A 215 -9.69 6.72 9.81
C LYS A 215 -9.64 5.53 10.76
N LEU A 216 -10.49 4.52 10.55
CA LEU A 216 -10.45 3.28 11.33
C LEU A 216 -9.12 2.53 11.14
N ALA A 217 -8.63 2.41 9.91
CA ALA A 217 -7.35 1.77 9.62
C ALA A 217 -6.16 2.56 10.22
N GLU A 218 -6.19 3.90 10.17
CA GLU A 218 -5.20 4.76 10.82
C GLU A 218 -5.18 4.54 12.34
N GLN A 219 -6.35 4.48 12.99
CA GLN A 219 -6.49 4.25 14.44
C GLN A 219 -6.01 2.84 14.82
N GLU A 220 -6.39 1.81 14.07
CA GLU A 220 -5.92 0.44 14.30
C GLU A 220 -4.40 0.34 14.16
N THR A 221 -3.83 0.94 13.12
CA THR A 221 -2.37 0.98 12.91
C THR A 221 -1.67 1.70 14.06
N ALA A 222 -2.19 2.83 14.51
CA ALA A 222 -1.63 3.57 15.65
C ALA A 222 -1.70 2.76 16.96
N ALA A 223 -2.83 2.09 17.23
CA ALA A 223 -2.99 1.23 18.39
C ALA A 223 -2.03 0.03 18.36
N LEU A 224 -1.88 -0.62 17.21
CA LEU A 224 -0.97 -1.75 17.01
C LEU A 224 0.50 -1.32 17.19
N ASN A 225 0.89 -0.18 16.63
CA ASN A 225 2.24 0.37 16.82
C ASN A 225 2.54 0.70 18.29
N ALA A 226 1.58 1.29 19.01
CA ALA A 226 1.72 1.55 20.43
C ALA A 226 1.89 0.25 21.24
N ALA A 227 1.10 -0.79 20.94
CA ALA A 227 1.20 -2.10 21.56
C ALA A 227 2.55 -2.79 21.26
N LEU A 228 3.03 -2.71 20.02
CA LEU A 228 4.34 -3.24 19.61
C LEU A 228 5.48 -2.53 20.34
N THR A 229 5.44 -1.21 20.42
CA THR A 229 6.45 -0.41 21.13
C THR A 229 6.48 -0.75 22.63
N HIS A 230 5.31 -0.88 23.24
CA HIS A 230 5.21 -1.31 24.65
C HIS A 230 5.81 -2.70 24.86
N LYS A 231 5.45 -3.67 23.97
CA LYS A 231 5.95 -5.04 24.09
C LYS A 231 7.46 -5.14 23.85
N ALA A 232 8.00 -4.35 22.92
CA ALA A 232 9.44 -4.27 22.69
C ALA A 232 10.17 -3.74 23.92
N SER A 233 9.65 -2.68 24.55
CA SER A 233 10.21 -2.12 25.80
C SER A 233 10.17 -3.12 26.95
N GLU A 234 9.06 -3.84 27.14
CA GLU A 234 8.91 -4.88 28.16
C GLU A 234 9.94 -6.00 27.97
N LEU A 235 10.08 -6.50 26.72
CA LEU A 235 11.08 -7.52 26.40
C LEU A 235 12.51 -7.05 26.64
N GLN A 236 12.80 -5.80 26.30
CA GLN A 236 14.11 -5.21 26.56
C GLN A 236 14.41 -5.12 28.04
N GLN A 237 13.46 -4.69 28.86
CA GLN A 237 13.61 -4.63 30.30
C GLN A 237 13.86 -6.01 30.90
N VAL A 238 13.05 -7.02 30.56
CA VAL A 238 13.23 -8.40 31.04
C VAL A 238 14.60 -8.95 30.65
N ASN A 239 15.08 -8.63 29.43
CA ASN A 239 16.41 -9.08 29.01
C ASN A 239 17.52 -8.42 29.83
N GLN A 240 17.43 -7.10 30.11
CA GLN A 240 18.38 -6.38 30.96
C GLN A 240 18.38 -6.91 32.40
N GLU A 241 17.21 -7.21 32.97
CA GLU A 241 17.10 -7.80 34.30
C GLU A 241 17.76 -9.19 34.34
N LEU A 242 17.55 -10.03 33.31
CA LEU A 242 18.16 -11.34 33.22
C LEU A 242 19.69 -11.25 33.10
N GLU A 243 20.22 -10.29 32.35
CA GLU A 243 21.65 -10.03 32.19
C GLU A 243 22.29 -9.59 33.51
N ALA A 244 21.68 -8.61 34.19
CA ALA A 244 22.13 -8.16 35.50
C ALA A 244 22.14 -9.29 36.53
N PHE A 245 21.12 -10.16 36.50
CA PHE A 245 21.03 -11.35 37.36
C PHE A 245 22.15 -12.35 37.08
N CYS A 246 22.45 -12.65 35.80
CA CYS A 246 23.56 -13.53 35.42
C CYS A 246 24.91 -12.99 35.90
N HIS A 247 25.13 -11.67 35.76
CA HIS A 247 26.37 -11.02 36.24
C HIS A 247 26.50 -11.11 37.75
N ALA A 248 25.46 -10.78 38.52
CA ALA A 248 25.47 -10.83 39.96
C ALA A 248 25.72 -12.24 40.49
N ILE A 249 25.01 -13.25 39.95
CA ILE A 249 25.22 -14.65 40.36
C ILE A 249 26.66 -15.12 40.07
N SER A 250 27.14 -14.81 38.87
CA SER A 250 28.51 -15.26 38.50
C SER A 250 29.58 -14.64 39.38
N HIS A 251 29.42 -13.35 39.73
CA HIS A 251 30.34 -12.68 40.67
C HIS A 251 30.27 -13.30 42.09
N ASP A 252 29.04 -13.47 42.62
CA ASP A 252 28.85 -13.92 43.97
C ASP A 252 29.19 -15.41 44.18
N MET A 253 29.06 -16.21 43.12
CA MET A 253 29.49 -17.61 43.13
C MET A 253 31.02 -17.80 42.99
N ARG A 254 31.72 -16.87 42.31
CA ARG A 254 33.18 -17.01 42.09
C ARG A 254 33.96 -16.94 43.36
N ALA A 255 33.63 -16.04 44.29
CA ALA A 255 34.39 -15.89 45.55
C ALA A 255 34.33 -17.13 46.46
N PRO A 256 33.16 -17.75 46.79
CA PRO A 256 33.13 -18.99 47.55
C PRO A 256 33.76 -20.16 46.79
N LEU A 257 33.59 -20.24 45.47
CA LEU A 257 34.22 -21.29 44.63
C LEU A 257 35.74 -21.23 44.69
N THR A 258 36.34 -20.05 44.54
CA THR A 258 37.78 -19.84 44.66
C THR A 258 38.29 -20.30 46.04
N ARG A 259 37.58 -20.03 47.15
CA ARG A 259 37.98 -20.52 48.49
C ARG A 259 37.97 -22.05 48.56
N VAL A 260 36.91 -22.71 48.05
CA VAL A 260 36.83 -24.18 48.04
C VAL A 260 37.91 -24.78 47.16
N TYR A 261 38.13 -24.19 45.98
CA TYR A 261 39.23 -24.61 45.06
C TYR A 261 40.59 -24.50 45.70
N SER A 262 40.93 -23.36 46.33
CA SER A 262 42.19 -23.15 47.00
C SER A 262 42.42 -24.15 48.17
N SER A 263 41.35 -24.42 48.94
CA SER A 263 41.40 -25.43 50.02
C SER A 263 41.60 -26.85 49.47
N ALA A 264 40.93 -27.21 48.39
CA ALA A 264 41.13 -28.50 47.71
C ALA A 264 42.55 -28.65 47.12
N GLN A 265 43.09 -27.57 46.54
CA GLN A 265 44.43 -27.54 46.01
C GLN A 265 45.49 -27.66 47.08
N GLU A 266 45.30 -27.01 48.23
CA GLU A 266 46.18 -27.17 49.38
C GLU A 266 46.18 -28.62 49.89
N LEU A 267 44.98 -29.22 50.06
CA LEU A 267 44.82 -30.62 50.45
C LEU A 267 45.48 -31.58 49.43
N ARG A 268 45.54 -31.26 48.15
CA ARG A 268 46.27 -32.03 47.15
C ARG A 268 47.75 -32.00 47.37
N GLY A 269 48.34 -30.95 47.97
CA GLY A 269 49.72 -30.88 48.39
C GLY A 269 50.06 -31.92 49.46
N TYR A 270 49.10 -32.38 50.26
CA TYR A 270 49.24 -33.44 51.27
C TYR A 270 48.78 -34.82 50.76
N ARG A 271 48.66 -35.03 49.44
CA ARG A 271 48.14 -36.26 48.79
C ARG A 271 48.78 -37.54 49.26
N GLU A 272 50.10 -37.53 49.53
CA GLU A 272 50.84 -38.70 50.01
C GLU A 272 50.47 -39.11 51.43
N GLN A 273 49.94 -38.19 52.25
CA GLN A 273 49.51 -38.44 53.64
C GLN A 273 48.08 -38.89 53.74
N LEU A 274 47.34 -38.86 52.62
CA LEU A 274 45.89 -39.24 52.57
C LEU A 274 45.83 -40.75 52.19
N ASP A 275 44.85 -41.42 52.73
CA ASP A 275 44.34 -42.70 52.24
C ASP A 275 43.74 -42.64 50.88
N ASP A 276 43.41 -43.75 50.24
CA ASP A 276 42.82 -43.78 48.90
C ASP A 276 41.45 -43.07 48.81
N ASN A 277 40.64 -43.15 49.86
CA ASN A 277 39.38 -42.42 49.95
C ASN A 277 39.60 -40.91 50.06
N GLY A 278 40.56 -40.48 50.91
CA GLY A 278 40.91 -39.07 51.06
C GLY A 278 41.40 -38.47 49.72
N ARG A 279 42.27 -39.21 48.98
CA ARG A 279 42.72 -38.81 47.64
C ARG A 279 41.54 -38.67 46.68
N PHE A 280 40.67 -39.67 46.66
CA PHE A 280 39.48 -39.64 45.78
C PHE A 280 38.57 -38.44 46.08
N PHE A 281 38.26 -38.13 47.33
CA PHE A 281 37.43 -36.99 47.66
C PHE A 281 38.06 -35.64 47.37
N VAL A 282 39.34 -35.48 47.61
CA VAL A 282 40.07 -34.26 47.29
C VAL A 282 40.09 -34.00 45.75
N ASP A 283 40.37 -35.04 44.96
CA ASP A 283 40.30 -34.93 43.50
C ASP A 283 38.87 -34.63 43.02
N LEU A 284 37.86 -35.27 43.60
CA LEU A 284 36.44 -35.03 43.27
C LEU A 284 36.03 -33.56 43.56
N VAL A 285 36.41 -33.00 44.69
CA VAL A 285 36.13 -31.60 45.04
C VAL A 285 36.86 -30.64 44.13
N HIS A 286 38.15 -30.88 43.88
CA HIS A 286 38.98 -30.08 42.97
C HIS A 286 38.41 -30.04 41.56
N ASP A 287 38.08 -31.20 40.97
CA ASP A 287 37.51 -31.29 39.63
C ASP A 287 36.13 -30.67 39.57
N GLY A 288 35.29 -30.81 40.64
CA GLY A 288 34.02 -30.16 40.78
C GLY A 288 34.10 -28.61 40.76
N CYS A 289 35.17 -28.06 41.40
CA CYS A 289 35.42 -26.61 41.38
C CYS A 289 35.80 -26.12 39.98
N ILE A 290 36.68 -26.82 39.27
CA ILE A 290 37.04 -26.50 37.88
C ILE A 290 35.80 -26.53 36.97
N GLN A 291 34.98 -27.54 37.16
CA GLN A 291 33.71 -27.63 36.38
C GLN A 291 32.77 -26.47 36.66
N MET A 292 32.58 -26.06 37.93
CA MET A 292 31.71 -24.92 38.27
C MET A 292 32.28 -23.61 37.72
N GLU A 293 33.60 -23.39 37.76
CA GLU A 293 34.25 -22.22 37.16
C GLU A 293 33.99 -22.14 35.64
N SER A 294 34.18 -23.26 34.93
CA SER A 294 33.90 -23.35 33.49
C SER A 294 32.42 -23.11 33.13
N LEU A 295 31.50 -23.55 34.01
CA LEU A 295 30.07 -23.27 33.85
C LEU A 295 29.75 -21.78 34.01
N LEU A 296 30.33 -21.13 35.06
CA LEU A 296 30.15 -19.69 35.29
C LEU A 296 30.70 -18.86 34.13
N ASP A 297 31.90 -19.19 33.65
CA ASP A 297 32.50 -18.48 32.52
C ASP A 297 31.69 -18.68 31.22
N SER A 298 31.22 -19.89 30.95
CA SER A 298 30.37 -20.18 29.80
C SER A 298 29.04 -19.44 29.89
N LEU A 299 28.43 -19.29 31.08
CA LEU A 299 27.22 -18.53 31.32
C LEU A 299 27.46 -17.04 31.07
N MET A 300 28.59 -16.50 31.55
CA MET A 300 28.96 -15.10 31.30
C MET A 300 29.15 -14.80 29.83
N VAL A 301 29.79 -15.70 29.07
CA VAL A 301 29.92 -15.54 27.61
C VAL A 301 28.54 -15.53 26.95
N LEU A 302 27.65 -16.45 27.35
CA LEU A 302 26.28 -16.51 26.82
C LEU A 302 25.50 -15.21 27.09
N CYS A 303 25.66 -14.59 28.28
CA CYS A 303 25.01 -13.33 28.62
C CYS A 303 25.60 -12.15 27.82
N ARG A 304 26.94 -12.00 27.80
CA ARG A 304 27.64 -10.91 27.09
C ARG A 304 27.36 -10.88 25.59
N VAL A 305 27.21 -12.04 24.96
CA VAL A 305 26.89 -12.14 23.53
C VAL A 305 25.59 -11.39 23.20
N THR A 306 24.74 -11.07 24.16
CA THR A 306 23.48 -10.31 23.94
C THR A 306 23.70 -8.80 23.95
N GLU A 307 24.67 -8.30 24.71
CA GLU A 307 24.89 -6.87 24.97
C GLU A 307 25.71 -6.18 23.89
N VAL A 308 26.69 -6.90 23.30
CA VAL A 308 27.64 -6.33 22.34
C VAL A 308 26.92 -5.95 21.05
N GLU A 309 27.07 -4.70 20.62
CA GLU A 309 26.61 -4.27 19.31
C GLU A 309 27.39 -5.02 18.23
N ILE A 310 26.66 -5.63 17.26
CA ILE A 310 27.29 -6.44 16.21
C ILE A 310 27.97 -5.53 15.20
N SER A 311 29.27 -5.70 15.00
CA SER A 311 30.06 -5.00 13.99
C SER A 311 30.42 -5.93 12.84
N CYS A 312 29.56 -6.06 11.85
CA CYS A 312 29.78 -6.96 10.72
C CYS A 312 30.78 -6.39 9.71
N THR A 313 31.72 -7.19 9.33
CA THR A 313 32.72 -6.92 8.27
C THR A 313 32.97 -8.19 7.45
N THR A 314 33.47 -8.04 6.23
CA THR A 314 33.94 -9.20 5.44
C THR A 314 35.35 -9.57 5.85
N PHE A 315 35.56 -10.80 6.30
CA PHE A 315 36.88 -11.32 6.70
C PHE A 315 37.01 -12.81 6.40
N ASP A 316 38.22 -13.33 6.49
CA ASP A 316 38.55 -14.74 6.27
C ASP A 316 38.51 -15.50 7.59
N LEU A 317 37.71 -16.57 7.69
CA LEU A 317 37.62 -17.43 8.89
C LEU A 317 38.83 -18.34 9.08
N VAL A 318 39.57 -18.67 8.02
CA VAL A 318 40.64 -19.67 8.07
C VAL A 318 41.77 -19.30 9.03
N PRO A 319 42.30 -18.06 9.07
CA PRO A 319 43.33 -17.68 10.03
C PRO A 319 42.93 -17.91 11.49
N ALA A 320 41.73 -17.49 11.86
CA ALA A 320 41.19 -17.68 13.22
C ALA A 320 41.01 -19.16 13.55
N ALA A 321 40.51 -19.98 12.63
CA ALA A 321 40.37 -21.43 12.81
C ALA A 321 41.73 -22.14 12.97
N GLN A 322 42.74 -21.74 12.22
CA GLN A 322 44.11 -22.29 12.32
C GLN A 322 44.76 -21.94 13.66
N GLU A 323 44.59 -20.70 14.14
CA GLU A 323 45.07 -20.27 15.45
C GLU A 323 44.44 -21.09 16.59
N ILE A 324 43.12 -21.26 16.58
CA ILE A 324 42.39 -22.08 17.55
C ILE A 324 42.85 -23.54 17.47
N ALA A 325 42.98 -24.09 16.28
CA ALA A 325 43.46 -25.45 16.09
C ALA A 325 44.92 -25.67 16.62
N ALA A 326 45.80 -24.67 16.48
CA ALA A 326 47.15 -24.70 17.03
C ALA A 326 47.12 -24.73 18.57
N GLN A 327 46.26 -23.93 19.20
CA GLN A 327 46.10 -23.94 20.66
C GLN A 327 45.56 -25.29 21.15
N LEU A 328 44.49 -25.83 20.52
CA LEU A 328 43.91 -27.11 20.87
C LEU A 328 44.90 -28.29 20.74
N ARG A 329 45.85 -28.21 19.80
CA ARG A 329 46.95 -29.22 19.66
C ARG A 329 47.94 -29.19 20.81
N GLN A 330 48.24 -28.02 21.37
CA GLN A 330 49.17 -27.90 22.51
C GLN A 330 48.61 -28.54 23.78
N ASP A 331 47.30 -28.46 23.98
CA ASP A 331 46.60 -28.98 25.16
C ASP A 331 46.22 -30.47 25.03
N GLN A 332 46.46 -31.09 23.86
CA GLN A 332 46.01 -32.44 23.55
C GLN A 332 46.98 -33.51 24.05
N SER A 333 46.48 -34.46 24.85
CA SER A 333 47.21 -35.64 25.36
C SER A 333 46.99 -36.93 24.55
N GLY A 334 46.39 -36.85 23.35
CA GLY A 334 46.01 -37.99 22.50
C GLY A 334 46.70 -38.02 21.13
N ALA A 335 46.18 -38.83 20.20
CA ALA A 335 46.62 -38.85 18.81
C ALA A 335 46.49 -37.47 18.16
N PRO A 336 47.47 -37.03 17.34
CA PRO A 336 47.41 -35.70 16.73
C PRO A 336 46.23 -35.60 15.74
N VAL A 337 45.37 -34.59 15.90
CA VAL A 337 44.23 -34.34 15.02
C VAL A 337 44.74 -33.79 13.67
N SER A 338 44.32 -34.42 12.58
CA SER A 338 44.45 -33.88 11.22
C SER A 338 43.38 -32.81 11.00
N PHE A 339 43.81 -31.55 10.90
CA PHE A 339 42.91 -30.43 10.65
C PHE A 339 42.97 -30.01 9.18
N ILE A 340 41.82 -30.08 8.49
CA ILE A 340 41.68 -29.80 7.07
C ILE A 340 40.87 -28.49 6.93
N THR A 341 41.40 -27.53 6.17
CA THR A 341 40.73 -26.25 5.88
C THR A 341 40.87 -25.91 4.41
N PRO A 342 39.95 -25.17 3.82
CA PRO A 342 40.17 -24.55 2.52
C PRO A 342 41.30 -23.51 2.61
N GLU A 343 41.77 -23.03 1.47
CA GLU A 343 42.79 -21.98 1.42
C GLU A 343 42.24 -20.64 1.96
N ARG A 344 40.98 -20.32 1.66
CA ARG A 344 40.25 -19.13 2.11
C ARG A 344 38.78 -19.46 2.34
N LEU A 345 38.19 -18.76 3.31
CA LEU A 345 36.75 -18.87 3.64
C LEU A 345 36.24 -17.50 4.06
N PRO A 346 35.97 -16.61 3.07
CA PRO A 346 35.42 -15.28 3.36
C PRO A 346 33.97 -15.35 3.82
N VAL A 347 33.69 -14.64 4.90
CA VAL A 347 32.33 -14.51 5.48
C VAL A 347 32.03 -13.05 5.82
N TYR A 348 30.76 -12.70 5.88
CA TYR A 348 30.30 -11.41 6.39
C TYR A 348 29.72 -11.59 7.79
N GLY A 349 30.28 -10.92 8.79
CA GLY A 349 29.87 -11.05 10.18
C GLY A 349 30.83 -10.34 11.14
N ASP A 350 30.54 -10.46 12.43
CA ASP A 350 31.38 -9.91 13.50
C ASP A 350 32.55 -10.86 13.78
N PRO A 351 33.82 -10.45 13.57
CA PRO A 351 34.99 -11.32 13.73
C PRO A 351 35.15 -11.86 15.15
N GLN A 352 34.82 -11.07 16.18
CA GLN A 352 34.98 -11.48 17.58
C GLN A 352 33.91 -12.51 17.96
N LEU A 353 32.69 -12.31 17.58
CA LEU A 353 31.61 -13.25 17.85
C LEU A 353 31.75 -14.55 17.06
N LEU A 354 32.18 -14.47 15.79
CA LEU A 354 32.44 -15.68 14.98
C LEU A 354 33.68 -16.46 15.42
N ARG A 355 34.69 -15.81 16.03
CA ARG A 355 35.75 -16.49 16.73
C ARG A 355 35.21 -17.36 17.87
N VAL A 356 34.27 -16.86 18.68
CA VAL A 356 33.62 -17.64 19.76
C VAL A 356 32.83 -18.83 19.18
N VAL A 357 32.19 -18.68 18.00
CA VAL A 357 31.53 -19.80 17.31
C VAL A 357 32.56 -20.88 16.94
N LEU A 358 33.69 -20.49 16.32
CA LEU A 358 34.78 -21.43 15.94
C LEU A 358 35.37 -22.11 17.16
N GLU A 359 35.67 -21.39 18.23
CA GLU A 359 36.21 -21.95 19.48
C GLU A 359 35.31 -23.04 20.04
N ASN A 360 33.99 -22.79 20.11
CA ASN A 360 33.03 -23.78 20.61
C ASN A 360 32.90 -25.00 19.69
N LEU A 361 32.82 -24.80 18.39
CA LEU A 361 32.62 -25.91 17.43
C LEU A 361 33.92 -26.75 17.26
N LEU A 362 35.07 -26.09 17.12
CA LEU A 362 36.36 -26.78 17.00
C LEU A 362 36.74 -27.52 18.29
N SER A 363 36.60 -26.88 19.45
CA SER A 363 36.79 -27.51 20.75
C SER A 363 35.94 -28.78 20.93
N ASN A 364 34.68 -28.73 20.48
CA ASN A 364 33.82 -29.90 20.47
C ASN A 364 34.35 -30.99 19.51
N ALA A 365 34.72 -30.64 18.29
CA ALA A 365 35.25 -31.58 17.30
C ALA A 365 36.51 -32.26 17.82
N TRP A 366 37.49 -31.52 18.41
CA TRP A 366 38.68 -32.08 19.05
C TRP A 366 38.32 -33.02 20.20
N LYS A 367 37.48 -32.58 21.10
CA LYS A 367 37.09 -33.35 22.28
C LYS A 367 36.41 -34.67 21.92
N TYR A 368 35.49 -34.68 20.97
CA TYR A 368 34.76 -35.90 20.60
C TYR A 368 35.54 -36.83 19.68
N SER A 369 36.61 -36.35 19.03
CA SER A 369 37.53 -37.15 18.24
C SER A 369 38.70 -37.72 19.02
N ASN A 370 38.93 -37.32 20.27
CA ASN A 370 40.11 -37.67 21.05
C ASN A 370 40.30 -39.21 21.29
N LYS A 371 39.25 -40.01 21.16
CA LYS A 371 39.28 -41.47 21.33
C LYS A 371 39.42 -42.24 20.02
N VAL A 372 39.53 -41.54 18.89
CA VAL A 372 39.68 -42.15 17.55
C VAL A 372 41.16 -42.34 17.23
N ALA A 373 41.54 -43.46 16.62
CA ALA A 373 42.95 -43.76 16.30
C ALA A 373 43.57 -42.79 15.29
N ALA A 374 42.76 -42.27 14.35
CA ALA A 374 43.18 -41.27 13.37
C ALA A 374 42.11 -40.11 13.34
N PRO A 375 42.18 -39.15 14.28
CA PRO A 375 41.19 -38.09 14.38
C PRO A 375 41.38 -37.08 13.25
N VAL A 376 40.23 -36.74 12.60
CA VAL A 376 40.17 -35.77 11.51
C VAL A 376 39.09 -34.76 11.84
N VAL A 377 39.42 -33.48 11.71
CA VAL A 377 38.49 -32.36 11.78
C VAL A 377 38.61 -31.54 10.51
N GLU A 378 37.49 -31.24 9.89
CA GLU A 378 37.41 -30.50 8.62
C GLU A 378 36.54 -29.25 8.81
N LEU A 379 37.06 -28.08 8.38
CA LEU A 379 36.34 -26.84 8.21
C LEU A 379 36.13 -26.60 6.72
N GLY A 380 34.92 -26.30 6.31
CA GLY A 380 34.61 -26.03 4.92
C GLY A 380 33.33 -25.23 4.71
N VAL A 381 32.94 -25.06 3.47
CA VAL A 381 31.71 -24.42 3.05
C VAL A 381 31.01 -25.28 2.01
N LEU A 382 29.69 -25.31 2.05
CA LEU A 382 28.88 -25.99 1.05
C LEU A 382 27.65 -25.13 0.70
N THR A 383 27.06 -25.43 -0.42
CA THR A 383 25.76 -24.83 -0.79
C THR A 383 24.65 -25.79 -0.39
N THR A 384 23.68 -25.30 0.40
CA THR A 384 22.52 -26.09 0.82
C THR A 384 21.55 -26.33 -0.35
N GLU A 385 20.60 -27.24 -0.21
CA GLU A 385 19.54 -27.47 -1.20
C GLU A 385 18.71 -26.21 -1.47
N GLN A 386 18.67 -25.26 -0.52
CA GLN A 386 17.99 -23.97 -0.62
C GLN A 386 18.83 -22.89 -1.31
N GLY A 387 20.06 -23.22 -1.73
CA GLY A 387 20.97 -22.29 -2.39
C GLY A 387 21.74 -21.37 -1.43
N GLU A 388 21.66 -21.58 -0.11
CA GLU A 388 22.40 -20.79 0.89
C GLU A 388 23.81 -21.35 1.09
N SER A 389 24.77 -20.47 1.31
CA SER A 389 26.14 -20.87 1.72
C SER A 389 26.14 -21.21 3.20
N ALA A 390 26.58 -22.41 3.55
CA ALA A 390 26.71 -22.87 4.92
C ALA A 390 28.14 -23.26 5.22
N VAL A 391 28.72 -22.69 6.28
CA VAL A 391 29.99 -23.12 6.85
C VAL A 391 29.74 -24.39 7.64
N PHE A 392 30.63 -25.37 7.51
CA PHE A 392 30.53 -26.60 8.28
C PHE A 392 31.84 -26.92 9.02
N ILE A 393 31.70 -27.56 10.17
CA ILE A 393 32.77 -28.21 10.90
C ILE A 393 32.39 -29.67 11.09
N ARG A 394 33.18 -30.57 10.55
CA ARG A 394 33.00 -32.03 10.57
C ARG A 394 34.08 -32.70 11.37
N ASP A 395 33.72 -33.67 12.17
CA ASP A 395 34.62 -34.57 12.87
C ASP A 395 34.29 -36.04 12.57
N ASN A 396 35.26 -36.95 12.75
CA ASN A 396 35.09 -38.40 12.69
C ASN A 396 35.04 -39.06 14.08
N GLY A 397 34.58 -38.31 15.09
CA GLY A 397 34.56 -38.70 16.49
C GLY A 397 33.42 -39.66 16.88
N ALA A 398 33.03 -39.59 18.16
CA ALA A 398 32.02 -40.47 18.75
C ALA A 398 30.63 -40.34 18.11
N GLY A 399 30.30 -39.21 17.51
CA GLY A 399 28.98 -38.92 17.00
C GLY A 399 27.89 -38.88 18.08
N PHE A 400 26.64 -38.69 17.67
CA PHE A 400 25.49 -38.70 18.56
C PHE A 400 24.22 -39.21 17.81
N ASP A 401 23.19 -39.55 18.56
CA ASP A 401 21.90 -39.94 18.01
C ASP A 401 21.21 -38.76 17.32
N GLY A 402 21.07 -38.79 15.99
CA GLY A 402 20.52 -37.75 15.17
C GLY A 402 19.05 -37.40 15.53
N THR A 403 18.27 -38.30 16.11
CA THR A 403 16.89 -38.03 16.57
C THR A 403 16.86 -37.00 17.69
N ARG A 404 17.96 -36.81 18.40
CA ARG A 404 18.11 -35.85 19.51
C ARG A 404 18.79 -34.52 19.11
N ALA A 405 19.07 -34.34 17.82
CA ALA A 405 19.76 -33.14 17.30
C ALA A 405 19.06 -31.81 17.69
N GLY A 406 17.72 -31.81 17.76
CA GLY A 406 16.93 -30.63 18.20
C GLY A 406 17.20 -30.15 19.62
N GLN A 407 17.79 -31.00 20.49
CA GLN A 407 18.12 -30.68 21.88
C GLN A 407 19.54 -30.14 22.06
N LEU A 408 20.41 -30.28 21.07
CA LEU A 408 21.85 -29.92 21.14
C LEU A 408 22.10 -28.47 21.49
N PHE A 409 21.25 -27.59 20.98
CA PHE A 409 21.40 -26.15 21.12
C PHE A 409 20.62 -25.58 22.32
N GLN A 410 20.04 -26.44 23.16
CA GLN A 410 19.38 -26.00 24.41
C GLN A 410 20.43 -25.82 25.50
N PRO A 411 20.40 -24.78 26.33
CA PRO A 411 21.29 -24.57 27.44
C PRO A 411 21.28 -25.77 28.38
N PHE A 412 22.47 -26.14 28.89
CA PHE A 412 22.71 -27.24 29.83
C PHE A 412 22.34 -28.66 29.32
N LYS A 413 21.93 -28.81 28.05
CA LYS A 413 21.64 -30.13 27.47
C LYS A 413 22.91 -30.78 26.94
N ARG A 414 23.06 -32.06 27.24
CA ARG A 414 24.23 -32.89 26.84
C ARG A 414 23.71 -34.23 26.38
N LEU A 415 24.30 -34.78 25.29
CA LEU A 415 23.94 -36.10 24.76
C LEU A 415 24.88 -37.19 25.27
N HIS A 416 26.11 -36.81 25.69
CA HIS A 416 27.09 -37.71 26.33
C HIS A 416 27.20 -37.42 27.84
N THR A 417 27.61 -38.42 28.62
CA THR A 417 27.81 -38.28 30.06
C THR A 417 29.11 -37.47 30.35
N PHE A 418 29.20 -36.87 31.52
CA PHE A 418 30.39 -36.12 31.95
C PHE A 418 31.65 -36.96 31.99
N ARG A 419 31.53 -38.26 32.39
CA ARG A 419 32.67 -39.21 32.45
C ARG A 419 33.19 -39.58 31.07
N GLU A 420 32.37 -39.54 30.04
CA GLU A 420 32.75 -39.83 28.66
C GLU A 420 33.48 -38.65 28.03
N PHE A 421 32.91 -37.45 28.16
CA PHE A 421 33.45 -36.22 27.59
C PHE A 421 33.12 -35.02 28.52
N PRO A 422 34.10 -34.29 29.04
CA PRO A 422 33.84 -33.12 29.89
C PRO A 422 33.20 -31.98 29.13
N GLY A 423 32.43 -31.11 29.80
CA GLY A 423 31.88 -29.91 29.18
C GLY A 423 30.62 -29.38 29.89
N THR A 424 30.29 -28.13 29.64
CA THR A 424 29.24 -27.37 30.35
C THR A 424 27.84 -27.53 29.75
N GLY A 425 27.74 -27.89 28.47
CA GLY A 425 26.43 -27.90 27.73
C GLY A 425 25.93 -26.51 27.35
N LEU A 426 26.76 -25.46 27.43
CA LEU A 426 26.42 -24.07 27.07
C LEU A 426 27.05 -23.67 25.73
N GLY A 427 28.15 -24.29 25.28
CA GLY A 427 28.85 -23.87 24.08
C GLY A 427 28.00 -23.85 22.81
N LEU A 428 27.21 -24.90 22.55
CA LEU A 428 26.29 -24.92 21.38
C LEU A 428 25.12 -23.95 21.52
N ALA A 429 24.66 -23.67 22.74
CA ALA A 429 23.64 -22.62 22.97
C ALA A 429 24.20 -21.23 22.64
N THR A 430 25.50 -20.99 22.99
CA THR A 430 26.23 -19.76 22.62
C THR A 430 26.36 -19.65 21.09
N VAL A 431 26.74 -20.72 20.39
CA VAL A 431 26.82 -20.77 18.92
C VAL A 431 25.48 -20.39 18.32
N ARG A 432 24.39 -21.03 18.77
CA ARG A 432 23.03 -20.72 18.28
C ARG A 432 22.65 -19.25 18.49
N ARG A 433 23.00 -18.69 19.63
CA ARG A 433 22.71 -17.29 19.95
C ARG A 433 23.47 -16.32 19.05
N ILE A 434 24.75 -16.55 18.82
CA ILE A 434 25.60 -15.74 17.93
C ILE A 434 25.09 -15.82 16.49
N VAL A 435 24.90 -17.02 15.98
CA VAL A 435 24.42 -17.23 14.59
C VAL A 435 23.05 -16.58 14.35
N ARG A 436 22.12 -16.70 15.32
CA ARG A 436 20.80 -16.01 15.23
C ARG A 436 20.93 -14.50 15.26
N ARG A 437 21.86 -13.94 16.01
CA ARG A 437 22.11 -12.49 15.99
C ARG A 437 22.65 -12.00 14.64
N HIS A 438 23.30 -12.87 13.89
CA HIS A 438 23.71 -12.64 12.50
C HIS A 438 22.59 -12.99 11.49
N ASN A 439 21.34 -13.21 11.94
CA ASN A 439 20.20 -13.66 11.12
C ASN A 439 20.43 -15.02 10.41
N GLY A 440 21.37 -15.80 10.90
CA GLY A 440 21.68 -17.13 10.39
C GLY A 440 20.93 -18.26 11.10
N ARG A 441 21.14 -19.46 10.62
CA ARG A 441 20.65 -20.71 11.24
C ARG A 441 21.82 -21.66 11.52
N VAL A 442 21.67 -22.53 12.55
CA VAL A 442 22.64 -23.52 12.94
C VAL A 442 21.94 -24.87 13.14
N TRP A 443 22.58 -25.95 12.68
CA TRP A 443 22.09 -27.33 12.86
C TRP A 443 23.26 -28.30 12.93
N GLY A 444 22.97 -29.51 13.29
CA GLY A 444 23.99 -30.60 13.37
C GLY A 444 23.42 -31.90 12.86
N GLU A 445 24.25 -32.69 12.21
CA GLU A 445 23.95 -34.02 11.67
C GLU A 445 25.00 -34.99 12.21
N SER A 446 24.61 -36.20 12.59
CA SER A 446 25.51 -37.18 13.14
C SER A 446 24.90 -38.60 13.15
N GLU A 447 25.77 -39.57 13.12
CA GLU A 447 25.46 -40.97 13.40
C GLU A 447 26.42 -41.48 14.49
N PRO A 448 25.96 -42.25 15.49
CA PRO A 448 26.81 -42.80 16.52
C PRO A 448 28.00 -43.58 15.94
N GLY A 449 29.22 -43.26 16.37
CA GLY A 449 30.45 -43.90 15.92
C GLY A 449 30.98 -43.47 14.54
N ARG A 450 30.30 -42.50 13.87
CA ARG A 450 30.72 -41.98 12.55
C ARG A 450 31.11 -40.51 12.57
N GLY A 451 31.04 -39.88 13.73
CA GLY A 451 31.34 -38.46 13.90
C GLY A 451 30.13 -37.56 13.76
N ALA A 452 30.39 -36.26 13.76
CA ALA A 452 29.34 -35.23 13.66
C ALA A 452 29.73 -34.15 12.65
N THR A 453 28.71 -33.46 12.09
CA THR A 453 28.91 -32.27 11.28
C THR A 453 27.98 -31.20 11.80
N PHE A 454 28.55 -30.05 12.16
CA PHE A 454 27.79 -28.86 12.55
C PHE A 454 27.86 -27.84 11.43
N TYR A 455 26.72 -27.25 11.12
CA TYR A 455 26.56 -26.28 10.04
C TYR A 455 26.04 -24.97 10.59
N PHE A 456 26.46 -23.86 9.99
CA PHE A 456 25.84 -22.58 10.23
C PHE A 456 25.81 -21.71 8.96
N THR A 457 24.76 -20.92 8.79
CA THR A 457 24.66 -19.94 7.72
C THR A 457 24.87 -18.54 8.30
N LEU A 458 25.42 -17.66 7.47
CA LEU A 458 25.52 -16.23 7.72
C LEU A 458 24.92 -15.58 6.47
N PRO A 459 23.73 -14.96 6.57
CA PRO A 459 23.18 -14.21 5.43
C PRO A 459 24.14 -13.05 5.12
N GLY A 460 24.53 -12.97 3.84
CA GLY A 460 25.44 -11.97 3.31
C GLY A 460 24.79 -10.61 3.18
#